data_d7868953b4569b10e9740f12d3b97b39
#
_entry.id   d7868953b4569b10e9740f12d3b97b39
#
_cell.length_a   1.000
_cell.length_b   1.000
_cell.length_c   1.000
_cell.angle_alpha   90.00
_cell.angle_beta   90.00
_cell.angle_gamma   90.00
#
_symmetry.space_group_name_H-M   'P 1'
#
loop_
_entity.id
_entity.type
_entity.pdbx_description
1 polymer ?
#
loop_
_entity_poly.entity_id
_entity_poly.type
_entity_poly.pdbx_seq_one_letter_code
_entity_poly.pdbx_strand_id
1 'polypeptide(L)'
;RIGQSLAKARKAASASSNGALDEPWKALDKEWALFNAVIGSSSAPEIRELHQRFGDRLAAMARVTADDAGLTLDPQVDTNYLYDTLVNRLPPLFDAIGQIRLKAANIASVQMLDAADIGRLERLTADAISQLARIRENVDKIGKAAPEFKTDLDKGLADIQTGIDHMRRLIDSKLVNSGDINIPIAEVLQKTDAPRA
;
A
#
# COMPACT_ATOMS: atom_id res chain seq x y z
N ARG A 1 -13.77 -4.20 6.25
CA ARG A 1 -12.42 -4.19 6.88
C ARG A 1 -11.77 -2.82 6.85
N ILE A 2 -11.61 -2.16 5.68
CA ILE A 2 -10.98 -0.84 5.57
C ILE A 2 -11.70 0.18 6.48
N GLY A 3 -13.04 0.25 6.45
CA GLY A 3 -13.81 1.14 7.30
C GLY A 3 -13.57 0.92 8.81
N GLN A 4 -13.37 -0.33 9.24
CA GLN A 4 -13.02 -0.65 10.64
C GLN A 4 -11.60 -0.17 10.99
N SER A 5 -10.65 -0.34 10.08
CA SER A 5 -9.27 0.14 10.25
C SER A 5 -9.23 1.67 10.32
N LEU A 6 -9.98 2.37 9.45
CA LEU A 6 -10.11 3.82 9.48
C LEU A 6 -10.72 4.31 10.80
N ALA A 7 -11.79 3.67 11.29
CA ALA A 7 -12.42 4.02 12.57
C ALA A 7 -11.46 3.83 13.75
N LYS A 8 -10.67 2.74 13.74
CA LYS A 8 -9.65 2.48 14.76
C LYS A 8 -8.52 3.53 14.71
N ALA A 9 -8.01 3.85 13.52
CA ALA A 9 -6.98 4.88 13.34
C ALA A 9 -7.47 6.25 13.78
N ARG A 10 -8.71 6.62 13.41
CA ARG A 10 -9.33 7.89 13.84
C ARG A 10 -9.44 7.99 15.36
N LYS A 11 -9.88 6.91 16.03
CA LYS A 11 -9.96 6.88 17.49
C LYS A 11 -8.59 7.07 18.16
N ALA A 12 -7.54 6.49 17.60
CA ALA A 12 -6.19 6.68 18.09
C ALA A 12 -5.69 8.12 17.87
N ALA A 13 -5.92 8.68 16.67
CA ALA A 13 -5.52 10.04 16.33
C ALA A 13 -6.25 11.10 17.16
N SER A 14 -7.57 10.97 17.36
CA SER A 14 -8.36 11.94 18.15
C SER A 14 -8.00 11.95 19.65
N ALA A 15 -7.32 10.93 20.14
CA ALA A 15 -6.86 10.90 21.54
C ALA A 15 -5.57 11.73 21.75
N SER A 16 -4.83 12.05 20.67
CA SER A 16 -3.54 12.73 20.74
C SER A 16 -3.51 14.10 20.06
N SER A 17 -4.53 14.45 19.28
CA SER A 17 -4.56 15.66 18.45
C SER A 17 -5.40 16.78 19.06
N ASN A 18 -4.93 18.01 18.95
CA ASN A 18 -5.64 19.23 19.36
C ASN A 18 -6.63 19.74 18.28
N GLY A 19 -7.25 18.84 17.49
CA GLY A 19 -8.19 19.20 16.42
C GLY A 19 -7.54 19.44 15.05
N ALA A 20 -6.20 19.43 14.93
CA ALA A 20 -5.49 19.62 13.66
C ALA A 20 -5.85 18.56 12.62
N LEU A 21 -6.26 17.36 13.07
CA LEU A 21 -6.61 16.23 12.22
C LEU A 21 -8.09 16.18 11.79
N ASP A 22 -8.95 17.08 12.30
CA ASP A 22 -10.40 17.00 12.06
C ASP A 22 -10.76 17.18 10.58
N GLU A 23 -10.24 18.22 9.92
CA GLU A 23 -10.51 18.46 8.50
C GLU A 23 -9.89 17.41 7.58
N PRO A 24 -8.62 16.98 7.77
CA PRO A 24 -8.07 15.83 7.06
C PRO A 24 -8.92 14.57 7.19
N TRP A 25 -9.44 14.25 8.39
CA TRP A 25 -10.32 13.10 8.59
C TRP A 25 -11.65 13.24 7.86
N LYS A 26 -12.29 14.41 7.88
CA LYS A 26 -13.53 14.66 7.13
C LYS A 26 -13.32 14.48 5.63
N ALA A 27 -12.19 14.94 5.09
CA ALA A 27 -11.85 14.79 3.69
C ALA A 27 -11.64 13.32 3.31
N LEU A 28 -10.96 12.54 4.17
CA LEU A 28 -10.74 11.11 3.96
C LEU A 28 -12.05 10.31 4.05
N ASP A 29 -12.91 10.60 5.03
CA ASP A 29 -14.23 9.98 5.19
C ASP A 29 -15.12 10.23 3.96
N LYS A 30 -15.07 11.44 3.39
CA LYS A 30 -15.80 11.78 2.16
C LYS A 30 -15.35 10.94 0.97
N GLU A 31 -14.03 10.82 0.75
CA GLU A 31 -13.50 10.00 -0.35
C GLU A 31 -13.79 8.50 -0.12
N TRP A 32 -13.70 8.02 1.12
CA TRP A 32 -14.10 6.66 1.45
C TRP A 32 -15.58 6.39 1.19
N ALA A 33 -16.47 7.32 1.55
CA ALA A 33 -17.89 7.18 1.30
C ALA A 33 -18.21 7.14 -0.19
N LEU A 34 -17.58 8.00 -1.00
CA LEU A 34 -17.70 8.01 -2.46
C LEU A 34 -17.22 6.69 -3.06
N PHE A 35 -16.03 6.23 -2.69
CA PHE A 35 -15.48 4.97 -3.17
C PHE A 35 -16.39 3.79 -2.84
N ASN A 36 -16.86 3.72 -1.59
CA ASN A 36 -17.70 2.61 -1.11
C ASN A 36 -19.10 2.60 -1.76
N ALA A 37 -19.63 3.76 -2.11
CA ALA A 37 -20.95 3.87 -2.76
C ALA A 37 -20.95 3.34 -4.20
N VAL A 38 -19.82 3.39 -4.90
CA VAL A 38 -19.75 3.09 -6.34
C VAL A 38 -19.00 1.79 -6.68
N ILE A 39 -18.37 1.14 -5.70
CA ILE A 39 -17.49 -0.03 -5.93
C ILE A 39 -18.19 -1.22 -6.61
N GLY A 40 -19.51 -1.28 -6.59
CA GLY A 40 -20.30 -2.33 -7.23
C GLY A 40 -21.01 -1.93 -8.53
N SER A 41 -20.96 -0.65 -8.93
CA SER A 41 -21.78 -0.11 -10.01
C SER A 41 -21.02 0.72 -11.06
N SER A 42 -19.79 1.15 -10.76
CA SER A 42 -19.00 1.99 -11.64
C SER A 42 -18.10 1.21 -12.58
N SER A 43 -17.69 1.86 -13.67
CA SER A 43 -16.72 1.31 -14.61
C SER A 43 -15.32 1.16 -13.98
N ALA A 44 -14.51 0.27 -14.53
CA ALA A 44 -13.13 0.05 -14.04
C ALA A 44 -12.26 1.32 -14.06
N PRO A 45 -12.34 2.23 -15.04
CA PRO A 45 -11.63 3.51 -14.99
C PRO A 45 -12.06 4.40 -13.82
N GLU A 46 -13.37 4.54 -13.56
CA GLU A 46 -13.90 5.34 -12.46
C GLU A 46 -13.48 4.79 -11.08
N ILE A 47 -13.56 3.47 -10.90
CA ILE A 47 -13.09 2.82 -9.67
C ILE A 47 -11.60 3.09 -9.45
N ARG A 48 -10.80 3.06 -10.51
CA ARG A 48 -9.36 3.36 -10.43
C ARG A 48 -9.09 4.79 -10.01
N GLU A 49 -9.80 5.75 -10.59
CA GLU A 49 -9.67 7.16 -10.23
C GLU A 49 -10.03 7.41 -8.76
N LEU A 50 -11.15 6.85 -8.30
CA LEU A 50 -11.58 6.96 -6.90
C LEU A 50 -10.60 6.27 -5.95
N HIS A 51 -10.06 5.13 -6.32
CA HIS A 51 -9.02 4.44 -5.55
C HIS A 51 -7.75 5.30 -5.42
N GLN A 52 -7.31 5.91 -6.52
CA GLN A 52 -6.17 6.82 -6.53
C GLN A 52 -6.41 8.00 -5.60
N ARG A 53 -7.54 8.69 -5.75
CA ARG A 53 -7.90 9.84 -4.90
C ARG A 53 -7.97 9.47 -3.43
N PHE A 54 -8.54 8.30 -3.10
CA PHE A 54 -8.57 7.81 -1.72
C PHE A 54 -7.15 7.53 -1.18
N GLY A 55 -6.29 6.91 -1.99
CA GLY A 55 -4.88 6.69 -1.67
C GLY A 55 -4.11 7.99 -1.41
N ASP A 56 -4.30 8.99 -2.26
CA ASP A 56 -3.68 10.32 -2.11
C ASP A 56 -4.13 11.02 -0.81
N ARG A 57 -5.43 10.90 -0.47
CA ARG A 57 -5.96 11.44 0.80
C ARG A 57 -5.40 10.71 2.01
N LEU A 58 -5.25 9.39 1.92
CA LEU A 58 -4.66 8.60 3.00
C LEU A 58 -3.19 8.96 3.21
N ALA A 59 -2.42 9.13 2.13
CA ALA A 59 -1.02 9.58 2.20
C ALA A 59 -0.91 11.01 2.76
N ALA A 60 -1.80 11.92 2.37
CA ALA A 60 -1.86 13.27 2.93
C ALA A 60 -2.19 13.24 4.43
N MET A 61 -3.13 12.38 4.86
CA MET A 61 -3.47 12.18 6.25
C MET A 61 -2.27 11.68 7.07
N ALA A 62 -1.51 10.72 6.53
CA ALA A 62 -0.30 10.23 7.20
C ALA A 62 0.72 11.34 7.45
N ARG A 63 0.93 12.24 6.46
CA ARG A 63 1.82 13.41 6.60
C ARG A 63 1.34 14.36 7.70
N VAL A 64 0.08 14.76 7.67
CA VAL A 64 -0.47 15.68 8.67
C VAL A 64 -0.42 15.08 10.08
N THR A 65 -0.66 13.77 10.19
CA THR A 65 -0.53 13.06 11.48
C THR A 65 0.91 13.05 11.98
N ALA A 66 1.88 12.85 11.10
CA ALA A 66 3.30 12.90 11.46
C ALA A 66 3.75 14.31 11.85
N ASP A 67 3.25 15.35 11.17
CA ASP A 67 3.52 16.74 11.50
C ASP A 67 2.93 17.11 12.87
N ASP A 68 1.67 16.74 13.13
CA ASP A 68 0.98 16.97 14.41
C ASP A 68 1.66 16.24 15.58
N ALA A 69 2.20 15.04 15.32
CA ALA A 69 2.99 14.29 16.28
C ALA A 69 4.43 14.80 16.47
N GLY A 70 4.83 15.86 15.74
CA GLY A 70 6.17 16.43 15.81
C GLY A 70 7.27 15.59 15.16
N LEU A 71 6.94 14.51 14.47
CA LEU A 71 7.91 13.59 13.87
C LEU A 71 8.74 14.25 12.77
N THR A 72 8.19 15.26 12.08
CA THR A 72 8.85 15.97 10.97
C THR A 72 10.05 16.81 11.43
N LEU A 73 10.01 17.31 12.66
CA LEU A 73 11.05 18.18 13.23
C LEU A 73 11.87 17.53 14.35
N ASP A 74 11.62 16.24 14.61
CA ASP A 74 12.36 15.50 15.63
C ASP A 74 13.81 15.25 15.16
N PRO A 75 14.83 15.69 15.92
CA PRO A 75 16.22 15.50 15.57
C PRO A 75 16.72 14.06 15.82
N GLN A 76 15.88 13.17 16.38
CA GLN A 76 16.28 11.79 16.67
C GLN A 76 16.33 10.98 15.36
N VAL A 77 17.37 10.15 15.26
CA VAL A 77 17.65 9.39 14.03
C VAL A 77 16.57 8.35 13.75
N ASP A 78 16.12 7.63 14.77
CA ASP A 78 15.05 6.63 14.67
C ASP A 78 13.73 7.22 14.24
N THR A 79 13.33 8.36 14.82
CA THR A 79 12.12 9.09 14.48
C THR A 79 12.13 9.57 13.03
N ASN A 80 13.27 10.08 12.55
CA ASN A 80 13.42 10.55 11.18
C ASN A 80 13.27 9.40 10.16
N TYR A 81 13.90 8.24 10.41
CA TYR A 81 13.75 7.08 9.53
C TYR A 81 12.37 6.43 9.64
N LEU A 82 11.74 6.48 10.81
CA LEU A 82 10.35 6.06 10.97
C LEU A 82 9.40 6.92 10.15
N TYR A 83 9.57 8.26 10.21
CA TYR A 83 8.82 9.21 9.39
C TYR A 83 8.99 8.90 7.89
N ASP A 84 10.25 8.81 7.41
CA ASP A 84 10.51 8.50 5.99
C ASP A 84 9.85 7.17 5.57
N THR A 85 9.91 6.15 6.42
CA THR A 85 9.28 4.86 6.16
C THR A 85 7.76 4.98 6.03
N LEU A 86 7.11 5.58 7.03
CA LEU A 86 5.64 5.61 7.12
C LEU A 86 5.02 6.58 6.10
N VAL A 87 5.68 7.71 5.85
CA VAL A 87 5.10 8.81 5.06
C VAL A 87 5.57 8.79 3.61
N ASN A 88 6.85 8.46 3.36
CA ASN A 88 7.42 8.57 2.03
C ASN A 88 7.61 7.23 1.31
N ARG A 89 7.69 6.09 2.04
CA ARG A 89 8.02 4.78 1.42
C ARG A 89 6.84 3.82 1.38
N LEU A 90 6.10 3.68 2.47
CA LEU A 90 4.96 2.74 2.50
C LEU A 90 3.83 3.13 1.53
N PRO A 91 3.40 4.41 1.40
CA PRO A 91 2.34 4.74 0.46
C PRO A 91 2.66 4.39 -1.00
N PRO A 92 3.84 4.78 -1.58
CA PRO A 92 4.19 4.36 -2.94
C PRO A 92 4.34 2.85 -3.10
N LEU A 93 4.82 2.13 -2.08
CA LEU A 93 4.89 0.67 -2.11
C LEU A 93 3.49 0.06 -2.23
N PHE A 94 2.55 0.49 -1.41
CA PHE A 94 1.17 -0.01 -1.46
C PHE A 94 0.46 0.36 -2.75
N ASP A 95 0.72 1.55 -3.30
CA ASP A 95 0.19 1.95 -4.60
C ASP A 95 0.71 1.04 -5.72
N ALA A 96 2.02 0.79 -5.77
CA ALA A 96 2.62 -0.14 -6.74
C ALA A 96 2.00 -1.55 -6.64
N ILE A 97 1.86 -2.10 -5.44
CA ILE A 97 1.22 -3.40 -5.19
C ILE A 97 -0.24 -3.38 -5.67
N GLY A 98 -1.00 -2.32 -5.37
CA GLY A 98 -2.38 -2.15 -5.81
C GLY A 98 -2.51 -2.12 -7.34
N GLN A 99 -1.63 -1.38 -8.02
CA GLN A 99 -1.59 -1.31 -9.48
C GLN A 99 -1.23 -2.66 -10.13
N ILE A 100 -0.27 -3.41 -9.56
CA ILE A 100 0.07 -4.77 -10.01
C ILE A 100 -1.16 -5.67 -9.92
N ARG A 101 -1.86 -5.66 -8.77
CA ARG A 101 -3.07 -6.47 -8.55
C ARG A 101 -4.17 -6.15 -9.56
N LEU A 102 -4.45 -4.87 -9.77
CA LEU A 102 -5.45 -4.42 -10.74
C LEU A 102 -5.09 -4.83 -12.16
N LYS A 103 -3.81 -4.72 -12.54
CA LYS A 103 -3.34 -5.12 -13.87
C LYS A 103 -3.42 -6.62 -14.05
N ALA A 104 -2.99 -7.41 -13.08
CA ALA A 104 -3.08 -8.86 -13.10
C ALA A 104 -4.55 -9.36 -13.18
N ALA A 105 -5.45 -8.74 -12.40
CA ALA A 105 -6.88 -9.05 -12.46
C ALA A 105 -7.50 -8.70 -13.81
N ASN A 106 -7.11 -7.58 -14.42
CA ASN A 106 -7.57 -7.20 -15.76
C ASN A 106 -7.10 -8.22 -16.82
N ILE A 107 -5.81 -8.60 -16.81
CA ILE A 107 -5.26 -9.61 -17.72
C ILE A 107 -6.00 -10.94 -17.57
N ALA A 108 -6.24 -11.40 -16.35
CA ALA A 108 -7.01 -12.61 -16.08
C ALA A 108 -8.47 -12.50 -16.56
N SER A 109 -9.07 -11.31 -16.51
CA SER A 109 -10.43 -11.07 -16.97
C SER A 109 -10.57 -11.14 -18.48
N VAL A 110 -9.65 -10.50 -19.20
CA VAL A 110 -9.70 -10.45 -20.68
C VAL A 110 -8.97 -11.63 -21.33
N GLN A 111 -8.23 -12.41 -20.55
CA GLN A 111 -7.41 -13.54 -21.00
C GLN A 111 -6.43 -13.16 -22.13
N MET A 112 -5.95 -11.93 -22.10
CA MET A 112 -5.01 -11.40 -23.08
C MET A 112 -3.87 -10.68 -22.35
N LEU A 113 -2.66 -10.87 -22.84
CA LEU A 113 -1.44 -10.25 -22.35
C LEU A 113 -0.62 -9.79 -23.55
N ASP A 114 -0.32 -8.51 -23.63
CA ASP A 114 0.57 -7.96 -24.64
C ASP A 114 1.91 -7.53 -24.05
N ALA A 115 2.85 -7.13 -24.93
CA ALA A 115 4.19 -6.71 -24.51
C ALA A 115 4.17 -5.44 -23.63
N ALA A 116 3.18 -4.55 -23.84
CA ALA A 116 3.03 -3.34 -23.02
C ALA A 116 2.56 -3.69 -21.61
N ASP A 117 1.72 -4.71 -21.47
CA ASP A 117 1.25 -5.25 -20.20
C ASP A 117 2.40 -5.86 -19.39
N ILE A 118 3.24 -6.66 -20.05
CA ILE A 118 4.44 -7.24 -19.45
C ILE A 118 5.36 -6.14 -18.96
N GLY A 119 5.73 -5.20 -19.81
CA GLY A 119 6.62 -4.10 -19.44
C GLY A 119 6.05 -3.20 -18.33
N ARG A 120 4.72 -3.09 -18.21
CA ARG A 120 4.09 -2.38 -17.10
C ARG A 120 4.18 -3.15 -15.79
N LEU A 121 3.92 -4.46 -15.81
CA LEU A 121 4.04 -5.32 -14.64
C LEU A 121 5.48 -5.38 -14.11
N GLU A 122 6.46 -5.51 -15.02
CA GLU A 122 7.89 -5.49 -14.67
C GLU A 122 8.28 -4.19 -13.98
N ARG A 123 7.89 -3.03 -14.54
CA ARG A 123 8.19 -1.72 -13.97
C ARG A 123 7.58 -1.54 -12.59
N LEU A 124 6.28 -1.85 -12.43
CA LEU A 124 5.60 -1.75 -11.13
C LEU A 124 6.23 -2.69 -10.09
N THR A 125 6.66 -3.87 -10.51
CA THR A 125 7.36 -4.82 -9.64
C THR A 125 8.73 -4.29 -9.23
N ALA A 126 9.48 -3.71 -10.15
CA ALA A 126 10.77 -3.08 -9.86
C ALA A 126 10.61 -1.89 -8.89
N ASP A 127 9.57 -1.07 -9.08
CA ASP A 127 9.25 0.05 -8.19
C ASP A 127 8.92 -0.44 -6.76
N ALA A 128 8.10 -1.48 -6.63
CA ALA A 128 7.78 -2.08 -5.33
C ALA A 128 9.03 -2.64 -4.62
N ILE A 129 9.89 -3.36 -5.35
CA ILE A 129 11.16 -3.89 -4.83
C ILE A 129 12.09 -2.76 -4.39
N SER A 130 12.18 -1.67 -5.16
CA SER A 130 13.00 -0.50 -4.84
C SER A 130 12.52 0.18 -3.55
N GLN A 131 11.20 0.39 -3.39
CA GLN A 131 10.65 0.94 -2.15
C GLN A 131 10.92 0.03 -0.94
N LEU A 132 10.73 -1.27 -1.11
CA LEU A 132 11.00 -2.24 -0.04
C LEU A 132 12.48 -2.24 0.39
N ALA A 133 13.41 -2.12 -0.55
CA ALA A 133 14.84 -2.01 -0.24
C ALA A 133 15.14 -0.77 0.63
N ARG A 134 14.54 0.38 0.31
CA ARG A 134 14.68 1.61 1.11
C ARG A 134 14.05 1.49 2.49
N ILE A 135 12.90 0.83 2.59
CA ILE A 135 12.26 0.54 3.88
C ILE A 135 13.19 -0.34 4.74
N ARG A 136 13.83 -1.36 4.14
CA ARG A 136 14.79 -2.21 4.85
C ARG A 136 15.97 -1.41 5.39
N GLU A 137 16.55 -0.52 4.59
CA GLU A 137 17.63 0.37 5.05
C GLU A 137 17.19 1.23 6.25
N ASN A 138 15.97 1.76 6.20
CA ASN A 138 15.43 2.56 7.30
C ASN A 138 15.18 1.71 8.55
N VAL A 139 14.60 0.52 8.40
CA VAL A 139 14.36 -0.43 9.50
C VAL A 139 15.67 -0.83 10.18
N ASP A 140 16.73 -1.06 9.42
CA ASP A 140 18.07 -1.35 9.98
C ASP A 140 18.62 -0.16 10.79
N LYS A 141 18.38 1.07 10.37
CA LYS A 141 18.81 2.27 11.08
C LYS A 141 17.97 2.51 12.33
N ILE A 142 16.65 2.34 12.24
CA ILE A 142 15.73 2.39 13.39
C ILE A 142 16.15 1.33 14.42
N GLY A 143 16.36 0.09 14.00
CA GLY A 143 16.73 -1.00 14.91
C GLY A 143 18.10 -0.84 15.58
N LYS A 144 19.00 -0.01 15.02
CA LYS A 144 20.26 0.38 15.68
C LYS A 144 20.05 1.46 16.74
N ALA A 145 19.15 2.39 16.51
CA ALA A 145 18.85 3.50 17.41
C ALA A 145 17.85 3.10 18.50
N ALA A 146 16.87 2.24 18.17
CA ALA A 146 15.82 1.75 19.07
C ALA A 146 15.66 0.21 18.92
N PRO A 147 16.57 -0.59 19.55
CA PRO A 147 16.61 -2.04 19.39
C PRO A 147 15.34 -2.78 19.82
N GLU A 148 14.55 -2.20 20.70
CA GLU A 148 13.29 -2.75 21.20
C GLU A 148 12.25 -2.93 20.11
N PHE A 149 12.27 -2.12 19.04
CA PHE A 149 11.34 -2.22 17.93
C PHE A 149 11.82 -3.15 16.80
N LYS A 150 13.10 -3.55 16.82
CA LYS A 150 13.74 -4.26 15.71
C LYS A 150 13.02 -5.55 15.33
N THR A 151 12.64 -6.36 16.31
CA THR A 151 11.99 -7.66 16.07
C THR A 151 10.64 -7.51 15.35
N ASP A 152 9.83 -6.56 15.77
CA ASP A 152 8.51 -6.34 15.17
C ASP A 152 8.62 -5.73 13.77
N LEU A 153 9.57 -4.80 13.58
CA LEU A 153 9.85 -4.20 12.27
C LEU A 153 10.40 -5.23 11.29
N ASP A 154 11.36 -6.07 11.70
CA ASP A 154 11.91 -7.14 10.85
C ASP A 154 10.84 -8.15 10.45
N LYS A 155 9.93 -8.51 11.36
CA LYS A 155 8.79 -9.38 11.07
C LYS A 155 7.86 -8.74 10.05
N GLY A 156 7.45 -7.50 10.24
CA GLY A 156 6.60 -6.79 9.30
C GLY A 156 7.24 -6.68 7.90
N LEU A 157 8.55 -6.41 7.85
CA LEU A 157 9.31 -6.36 6.61
C LEU A 157 9.36 -7.74 5.90
N ALA A 158 9.57 -8.82 6.64
CA ALA A 158 9.57 -10.19 6.10
C ALA A 158 8.19 -10.59 5.55
N ASP A 159 7.11 -10.19 6.21
CA ASP A 159 5.74 -10.44 5.76
C ASP A 159 5.45 -9.71 4.43
N ILE A 160 5.85 -8.44 4.31
CA ILE A 160 5.72 -7.66 3.06
C ILE A 160 6.56 -8.31 1.94
N GLN A 161 7.82 -8.67 2.20
CA GLN A 161 8.69 -9.33 1.24
C GLN A 161 8.05 -10.63 0.73
N THR A 162 7.56 -11.47 1.65
CA THR A 162 6.90 -12.74 1.31
C THR A 162 5.67 -12.52 0.41
N GLY A 163 4.88 -11.48 0.69
CA GLY A 163 3.73 -11.10 -0.13
C GLY A 163 4.12 -10.68 -1.55
N ILE A 164 5.16 -9.84 -1.69
CA ILE A 164 5.67 -9.40 -3.00
C ILE A 164 6.22 -10.58 -3.79
N ASP A 165 7.01 -11.45 -3.17
CA ASP A 165 7.58 -12.64 -3.82
C ASP A 165 6.50 -13.64 -4.26
N HIS A 166 5.45 -13.78 -3.46
CA HIS A 166 4.31 -14.63 -3.82
C HIS A 166 3.55 -14.06 -5.03
N MET A 167 3.26 -12.77 -5.01
CA MET A 167 2.59 -12.07 -6.11
C MET A 167 3.42 -12.14 -7.40
N ARG A 168 4.73 -11.92 -7.32
CA ARG A 168 5.64 -12.02 -8.45
C ARG A 168 5.63 -13.43 -9.05
N ARG A 169 5.78 -14.46 -8.23
CA ARG A 169 5.72 -15.86 -8.71
C ARG A 169 4.39 -16.20 -9.39
N LEU A 170 3.28 -15.70 -8.86
CA LEU A 170 1.97 -15.89 -9.47
C LEU A 170 1.90 -15.25 -10.87
N ILE A 171 2.34 -14.02 -10.99
CA ILE A 171 2.36 -13.27 -12.25
C ILE A 171 3.25 -14.00 -13.27
N ASP A 172 4.48 -14.33 -12.88
CA ASP A 172 5.44 -15.00 -13.76
C ASP A 172 4.91 -16.34 -14.23
N SER A 173 4.38 -17.17 -13.34
CA SER A 173 3.98 -18.54 -13.66
C SER A 173 2.60 -18.67 -14.31
N LYS A 174 1.67 -17.77 -14.02
CA LYS A 174 0.26 -17.88 -14.42
C LYS A 174 -0.17 -16.88 -15.48
N LEU A 175 0.57 -15.80 -15.66
CA LEU A 175 0.25 -14.77 -16.65
C LEU A 175 1.34 -14.70 -17.72
N VAL A 176 2.61 -14.49 -17.34
CA VAL A 176 3.69 -14.21 -18.30
C VAL A 176 4.18 -15.47 -19.01
N ASN A 177 4.42 -16.54 -18.26
CA ASN A 177 5.02 -17.78 -18.80
C ASN A 177 4.03 -18.95 -18.96
N SER A 178 2.72 -18.69 -18.83
CA SER A 178 1.72 -19.77 -18.85
C SER A 178 1.40 -20.33 -20.24
N GLY A 179 1.71 -19.61 -21.31
CA GLY A 179 1.30 -19.95 -22.68
C GLY A 179 -0.21 -19.87 -22.92
N ASP A 180 -1.01 -20.00 -21.87
CA ASP A 180 -2.47 -19.83 -21.84
C ASP A 180 -2.88 -19.21 -20.51
N ILE A 181 -3.60 -18.10 -20.56
CA ILE A 181 -4.04 -17.37 -19.37
C ILE A 181 -5.35 -17.98 -18.89
N ASN A 182 -5.27 -19.00 -18.06
CA ASN A 182 -6.43 -19.68 -17.49
C ASN A 182 -6.39 -19.63 -15.96
N ILE A 183 -6.43 -18.42 -15.39
CA ILE A 183 -6.52 -18.20 -13.95
C ILE A 183 -7.79 -17.42 -13.61
N PRO A 184 -8.64 -17.92 -12.68
CA PRO A 184 -9.81 -17.17 -12.23
C PRO A 184 -9.41 -15.85 -11.55
N ILE A 185 -10.13 -14.75 -11.86
CA ILE A 185 -9.90 -13.43 -11.24
C ILE A 185 -9.91 -13.53 -9.71
N ALA A 186 -10.84 -14.32 -9.15
CA ALA A 186 -10.93 -14.54 -7.71
C ALA A 186 -9.63 -15.12 -7.13
N GLU A 187 -8.97 -16.02 -7.83
CA GLU A 187 -7.69 -16.60 -7.43
C GLU A 187 -6.56 -15.56 -7.48
N VAL A 188 -6.52 -14.72 -8.53
CA VAL A 188 -5.56 -13.59 -8.60
C VAL A 188 -5.74 -12.67 -7.42
N LEU A 189 -6.97 -12.23 -7.15
CA LEU A 189 -7.26 -11.31 -6.05
C LEU A 189 -6.95 -11.92 -4.68
N GLN A 190 -7.26 -13.20 -4.47
CA GLN A 190 -6.99 -13.89 -3.21
C GLN A 190 -5.49 -14.10 -2.97
N LYS A 191 -4.75 -14.53 -4.00
CA LYS A 191 -3.32 -14.83 -3.90
C LYS A 191 -2.42 -13.60 -3.92
N THR A 192 -2.95 -12.46 -4.33
CA THR A 192 -2.24 -11.18 -4.29
C THR A 192 -2.67 -10.30 -3.11
N ASP A 193 -3.53 -10.80 -2.22
CA ASP A 193 -3.80 -10.12 -0.95
C ASP A 193 -2.51 -10.01 -0.13
N ALA A 194 -2.28 -8.81 0.44
CA ALA A 194 -1.18 -8.62 1.37
C ALA A 194 -1.30 -9.61 2.55
N PRO A 195 -0.18 -10.12 3.07
CA PRO A 195 -0.21 -10.98 4.23
C PRO A 195 -1.03 -10.33 5.35
N ARG A 196 -1.89 -11.14 5.96
CA ARG A 196 -2.75 -10.68 7.05
C ARG A 196 -1.88 -10.61 8.30
N ALA A 197 -1.47 -9.37 8.66
CA ALA A 197 -0.89 -9.11 9.97
C ALA A 197 -1.96 -9.20 11.06
#